data_a763cd11aaf72db94cfe54413904b9ec
#
_entry.id   a763cd11aaf72db94cfe54413904b9ec
#
_cell.length_a   1.000
_cell.length_b   1.000
_cell.length_c   1.000
_cell.angle_alpha   90.00
_cell.angle_beta   90.00
_cell.angle_gamma   90.00
#
_symmetry.space_group_name_H-M   'P 1'
#
loop_
_entity.id
_entity.type
_entity.pdbx_description
1 polymer ?
#
loop_
_entity_poly.entity_id
_entity_poly.type
_entity_poly.pdbx_seq_one_letter_code
_entity_poly.pdbx_strand_id
1 'polypeptide(L)'
;DHARFTLIAYVIHYTPLKERKQFLLNEFYKHSLIYHFIEDYDRENLSDENLKIFNINKVNLSMCSNIIKHIHAYKKIKNNDYKYSLILEDDVILDQEFGDKLRKNLKQLPNDYDMLFIGNGSNLHIPLGRRTPFKFIYKKGRERTKWGGNGATRTTDSYLVSKKGATKLVNYITTLKEGSIQLPSDWWLNQVIRDLTLEIYWMEPTIVIQGTETGKYESSH
;
A
#
# COMPACT_ATOMS: atom_id res chain seq x y z
N ASP A 1 -9.81 29.85 1.06
CA ASP A 1 -8.58 29.13 1.45
C ASP A 1 -8.56 27.76 0.80
N HIS A 2 -8.04 27.72 -0.44
CA HIS A 2 -7.86 26.45 -1.14
C HIS A 2 -6.66 25.76 -0.53
N ALA A 3 -6.89 24.98 0.52
CA ALA A 3 -5.90 24.05 1.01
C ALA A 3 -5.44 23.21 -0.20
N ARG A 4 -4.22 23.42 -0.66
CA ARG A 4 -3.67 22.70 -1.82
C ARG A 4 -3.77 21.22 -1.51
N PHE A 5 -4.46 20.49 -2.40
CA PHE A 5 -4.40 19.03 -2.42
C PHE A 5 -2.93 18.65 -2.60
N THR A 6 -2.29 18.17 -1.53
CA THR A 6 -0.91 17.71 -1.56
C THR A 6 -0.86 16.22 -1.35
N LEU A 7 -0.35 15.52 -2.35
CA LEU A 7 -0.22 14.07 -2.35
C LEU A 7 1.13 13.68 -2.91
N ILE A 8 1.80 12.73 -2.25
CA ILE A 8 3.00 12.07 -2.77
C ILE A 8 2.75 10.58 -2.90
N ALA A 9 3.28 9.97 -3.96
CA ALA A 9 3.30 8.52 -4.15
C ALA A 9 4.70 7.97 -3.88
N TYR A 10 4.81 7.03 -2.97
CA TYR A 10 6.02 6.22 -2.75
C TYR A 10 5.87 4.92 -3.51
N VAL A 11 6.82 4.60 -4.38
CA VAL A 11 6.76 3.42 -5.23
C VAL A 11 7.73 2.36 -4.72
N ILE A 12 7.19 1.21 -4.34
CA ILE A 12 7.94 0.03 -3.96
C ILE A 12 8.46 -0.60 -5.25
N HIS A 13 9.74 -0.42 -5.56
CA HIS A 13 10.29 -0.75 -6.86
C HIS A 13 11.49 -1.69 -6.74
N TYR A 14 11.48 -2.77 -7.53
CA TYR A 14 12.63 -3.63 -7.75
C TYR A 14 13.45 -3.07 -8.91
N THR A 15 14.65 -2.59 -8.64
CA THR A 15 15.41 -1.74 -9.57
C THR A 15 15.73 -2.35 -10.94
N PRO A 16 15.89 -3.68 -11.09
CA PRO A 16 16.09 -4.28 -12.41
C PRO A 16 14.88 -4.16 -13.35
N LEU A 17 13.69 -3.93 -12.83
CA LEU A 17 12.44 -3.84 -13.62
C LEU A 17 12.28 -2.45 -14.24
N LYS A 18 13.22 -2.06 -15.10
CA LYS A 18 13.31 -0.71 -15.68
C LYS A 18 12.10 -0.31 -16.51
N GLU A 19 11.46 -1.26 -17.20
CA GLU A 19 10.27 -1.00 -18.00
C GLU A 19 9.08 -0.61 -17.14
N ARG A 20 8.92 -1.24 -15.98
CA ARG A 20 7.87 -0.87 -15.01
C ARG A 20 8.07 0.55 -14.49
N LYS A 21 9.30 0.93 -14.18
CA LYS A 21 9.65 2.28 -13.76
C LYS A 21 9.30 3.30 -14.84
N GLN A 22 9.67 3.03 -16.09
CA GLN A 22 9.38 3.92 -17.21
C GLN A 22 7.88 4.08 -17.43
N PHE A 23 7.13 3.00 -17.36
CA PHE A 23 5.67 3.04 -17.46
C PHE A 23 5.06 3.94 -16.37
N LEU A 24 5.48 3.77 -15.11
CA LEU A 24 4.98 4.57 -13.99
C LEU A 24 5.39 6.04 -14.08
N LEU A 25 6.60 6.33 -14.55
CA LEU A 25 7.02 7.73 -14.79
C LEU A 25 6.06 8.44 -15.77
N ASN A 26 5.66 7.75 -16.84
CA ASN A 26 4.69 8.27 -17.79
C ASN A 26 3.31 8.48 -17.16
N GLU A 27 2.86 7.52 -16.34
CA GLU A 27 1.60 7.62 -15.61
C GLU A 27 1.62 8.80 -14.61
N PHE A 28 2.70 8.97 -13.87
CA PHE A 28 2.84 10.06 -12.91
C PHE A 28 2.86 11.43 -13.59
N TYR A 29 3.52 11.54 -14.73
CA TYR A 29 3.47 12.75 -15.54
C TYR A 29 2.05 13.05 -16.02
N LYS A 30 1.37 12.04 -16.58
CA LYS A 30 -0.01 12.15 -17.07
C LYS A 30 -0.98 12.63 -15.99
N HIS A 31 -0.84 12.15 -14.76
CA HIS A 31 -1.73 12.50 -13.65
C HIS A 31 -1.20 13.62 -12.75
N SER A 32 -0.08 14.24 -13.11
CA SER A 32 0.58 15.30 -12.32
C SER A 32 0.85 14.89 -10.87
N LEU A 33 1.34 13.65 -10.67
CA LEU A 33 1.65 13.12 -9.35
C LEU A 33 3.09 13.41 -8.95
N ILE A 34 3.28 13.83 -7.71
CA ILE A 34 4.59 13.86 -7.06
C ILE A 34 4.92 12.45 -6.61
N TYR A 35 6.14 12.01 -6.81
CA TYR A 35 6.54 10.62 -6.53
C TYR A 35 7.94 10.51 -5.96
N HIS A 36 8.19 9.37 -5.32
CA HIS A 36 9.52 8.95 -4.88
C HIS A 36 9.62 7.44 -4.99
N PHE A 37 10.57 6.94 -5.77
CA PHE A 37 10.83 5.49 -5.88
C PHE A 37 11.66 5.03 -4.69
N ILE A 38 11.20 3.98 -4.01
CA ILE A 38 11.97 3.29 -2.99
C ILE A 38 12.74 2.18 -3.69
N GLU A 39 14.03 2.41 -3.88
CA GLU A 39 14.93 1.57 -4.68
C GLU A 39 16.00 0.87 -3.83
N ASP A 40 16.20 1.32 -2.60
CA ASP A 40 17.07 0.64 -1.65
C ASP A 40 16.44 -0.68 -1.18
N TYR A 41 17.26 -1.59 -0.68
CA TYR A 41 16.83 -2.88 -0.13
C TYR A 41 16.32 -3.88 -1.17
N ASP A 42 16.86 -3.87 -2.39
CA ASP A 42 16.62 -4.96 -3.33
C ASP A 42 17.06 -6.29 -2.71
N ARG A 43 16.40 -7.38 -3.14
CA ARG A 43 16.61 -8.71 -2.55
C ARG A 43 18.08 -9.16 -2.54
N GLU A 44 18.87 -8.71 -3.52
CA GLU A 44 20.29 -9.01 -3.64
C GLU A 44 21.18 -8.18 -2.70
N ASN A 45 20.63 -7.11 -2.13
CA ASN A 45 21.38 -6.13 -1.34
C ASN A 45 20.95 -6.09 0.13
N LEU A 46 20.20 -7.09 0.59
CA LEU A 46 19.77 -7.15 1.99
C LEU A 46 20.93 -7.55 2.90
N SER A 47 21.14 -6.79 3.97
CA SER A 47 22.12 -7.09 5.01
C SER A 47 21.56 -8.08 6.04
N ASP A 48 22.44 -8.69 6.83
CA ASP A 48 22.03 -9.52 7.96
C ASP A 48 21.17 -8.73 8.95
N GLU A 49 21.47 -7.47 9.16
CA GLU A 49 20.69 -6.58 10.02
C GLU A 49 19.26 -6.39 9.46
N ASN A 50 19.12 -6.20 8.14
CA ASN A 50 17.80 -6.10 7.50
C ASN A 50 16.98 -7.37 7.69
N LEU A 51 17.63 -8.54 7.64
CA LEU A 51 16.96 -9.85 7.71
C LEU A 51 16.61 -10.30 9.14
N LYS A 52 17.13 -9.62 10.14
CA LYS A 52 17.02 -10.05 11.52
C LYS A 52 15.59 -10.22 12.02
N ILE A 53 14.67 -9.37 11.60
CA ILE A 53 13.26 -9.42 11.99
C ILE A 53 12.47 -10.52 11.29
N PHE A 54 13.03 -11.16 10.26
CA PHE A 54 12.36 -12.18 9.45
C PHE A 54 12.75 -13.59 9.85
N ASN A 55 11.78 -14.50 9.76
CA ASN A 55 12.04 -15.94 9.77
C ASN A 55 12.34 -16.36 8.31
N ILE A 56 13.63 -16.45 7.96
CA ILE A 56 14.08 -16.76 6.59
C ILE A 56 13.75 -18.18 6.14
N ASN A 57 13.31 -19.05 7.04
CA ASN A 57 12.81 -20.39 6.68
C ASN A 57 11.35 -20.34 6.20
N LYS A 58 10.63 -19.26 6.45
CA LYS A 58 9.21 -19.09 6.10
C LYS A 58 8.96 -18.02 5.04
N VAL A 59 9.83 -17.03 4.94
CA VAL A 59 9.73 -15.94 3.96
C VAL A 59 11.01 -15.85 3.14
N ASN A 60 10.88 -15.74 1.82
CA ASN A 60 12.03 -15.62 0.93
C ASN A 60 12.56 -14.18 0.87
N LEU A 61 13.72 -13.97 0.23
CA LEU A 61 14.36 -12.65 0.14
C LEU A 61 13.51 -11.63 -0.61
N SER A 62 12.72 -12.06 -1.60
CA SER A 62 11.81 -11.19 -2.33
C SER A 62 10.72 -10.62 -1.41
N MET A 63 10.14 -11.47 -0.58
CA MET A 63 9.14 -11.07 0.43
C MET A 63 9.75 -10.13 1.48
N CYS A 64 10.96 -10.46 1.95
CA CYS A 64 11.68 -9.60 2.90
C CYS A 64 11.93 -8.21 2.31
N SER A 65 12.45 -8.15 1.09
CA SER A 65 12.71 -6.90 0.37
C SER A 65 11.43 -6.07 0.24
N ASN A 66 10.33 -6.68 -0.18
CA ASN A 66 9.04 -6.01 -0.31
C ASN A 66 8.59 -5.39 1.02
N ILE A 67 8.59 -6.16 2.10
CA ILE A 67 8.19 -5.66 3.43
C ILE A 67 9.11 -4.54 3.91
N ILE A 68 10.42 -4.68 3.75
CA ILE A 68 11.39 -3.64 4.16
C ILE A 68 11.13 -2.33 3.41
N LYS A 69 10.85 -2.40 2.12
CA LYS A 69 10.54 -1.21 1.32
C LYS A 69 9.25 -0.53 1.76
N HIS A 70 8.21 -1.30 2.10
CA HIS A 70 6.99 -0.74 2.72
C HIS A 70 7.30 -0.06 4.06
N ILE A 71 8.09 -0.71 4.92
CA ILE A 71 8.54 -0.11 6.19
C ILE A 71 9.29 1.21 5.96
N HIS A 72 10.16 1.24 4.95
CA HIS A 72 10.89 2.44 4.59
C HIS A 72 9.95 3.57 4.15
N ALA A 73 8.90 3.23 3.40
CA ALA A 73 7.83 4.17 3.05
C ALA A 73 7.12 4.72 4.29
N TYR A 74 6.80 3.88 5.26
CA TYR A 74 6.17 4.34 6.52
C TYR A 74 7.04 5.34 7.26
N LYS A 75 8.36 5.10 7.32
CA LYS A 75 9.31 6.03 7.93
C LYS A 75 9.32 7.39 7.23
N LYS A 76 9.28 7.38 5.90
CA LYS A 76 9.20 8.62 5.11
C LYS A 76 7.87 9.36 5.32
N ILE A 77 6.76 8.65 5.37
CA ILE A 77 5.43 9.23 5.60
C ILE A 77 5.35 9.87 6.98
N LYS A 78 5.88 9.22 7.99
CA LYS A 78 5.96 9.78 9.34
C LYS A 78 6.61 11.16 9.37
N ASN A 79 7.60 11.40 8.51
CA ASN A 79 8.46 12.59 8.54
C ASN A 79 8.19 13.58 7.39
N ASN A 80 7.23 13.33 6.51
CA ASN A 80 6.94 14.25 5.40
C ASN A 80 5.86 15.29 5.79
N ASP A 81 5.65 16.28 4.92
CA ASP A 81 4.66 17.36 5.11
C ASP A 81 3.46 17.27 4.16
N TYR A 82 3.27 16.13 3.50
CA TYR A 82 2.13 15.94 2.59
C TYR A 82 0.86 15.62 3.37
N LYS A 83 -0.26 16.16 2.90
CA LYS A 83 -1.58 15.82 3.47
C LYS A 83 -1.94 14.36 3.24
N TYR A 84 -1.60 13.84 2.06
CA TYR A 84 -1.85 12.45 1.68
C TYR A 84 -0.57 11.79 1.20
N SER A 85 -0.33 10.57 1.64
CA SER A 85 0.79 9.73 1.19
C SER A 85 0.24 8.40 0.69
N LEU A 86 0.56 8.11 -0.58
CA LEU A 86 0.15 6.90 -1.29
C LEU A 86 1.36 5.98 -1.40
N ILE A 87 1.15 4.69 -1.19
CA ILE A 87 2.13 3.65 -1.47
C ILE A 87 1.62 2.83 -2.65
N LEU A 88 2.48 2.67 -3.65
CA LEU A 88 2.23 1.86 -4.84
C LEU A 88 3.32 0.81 -5.01
N GLU A 89 2.95 -0.42 -5.36
CA GLU A 89 3.92 -1.37 -5.89
C GLU A 89 4.14 -1.12 -7.38
N ASP A 90 5.28 -1.58 -7.94
CA ASP A 90 5.71 -1.16 -9.27
C ASP A 90 4.98 -1.83 -10.44
N ASP A 91 4.05 -2.75 -10.16
CA ASP A 91 3.23 -3.44 -11.16
C ASP A 91 1.83 -2.82 -11.34
N VAL A 92 1.55 -1.68 -10.73
CA VAL A 92 0.22 -1.07 -10.78
C VAL A 92 -0.06 -0.39 -12.11
N ILE A 93 -1.34 -0.40 -12.46
CA ILE A 93 -1.91 0.37 -13.58
C ILE A 93 -2.98 1.29 -12.98
N LEU A 94 -2.81 2.59 -13.21
CA LEU A 94 -3.73 3.60 -12.70
C LEU A 94 -4.95 3.76 -13.62
N ASP A 95 -6.11 4.03 -13.03
CA ASP A 95 -7.31 4.41 -13.79
C ASP A 95 -7.01 5.64 -14.66
N GLN A 96 -7.66 5.72 -15.83
CA GLN A 96 -7.47 6.84 -16.77
C GLN A 96 -7.76 8.20 -16.15
N GLU A 97 -8.70 8.25 -15.19
CA GLU A 97 -9.09 9.45 -14.47
C GLU A 97 -8.62 9.42 -13.01
N PHE A 98 -7.50 8.75 -12.76
CA PHE A 98 -6.98 8.48 -11.40
C PHE A 98 -6.93 9.73 -10.53
N GLY A 99 -6.32 10.81 -11.02
CA GLY A 99 -6.15 12.03 -10.24
C GLY A 99 -7.47 12.67 -9.83
N ASP A 100 -8.42 12.76 -10.76
CA ASP A 100 -9.74 13.36 -10.50
C ASP A 100 -10.58 12.51 -9.56
N LYS A 101 -10.60 11.20 -9.78
CA LYS A 101 -11.33 10.24 -8.93
C LYS A 101 -10.77 10.23 -7.51
N LEU A 102 -9.45 10.20 -7.37
CA LEU A 102 -8.81 10.21 -6.07
C LEU A 102 -9.14 11.49 -5.31
N ARG A 103 -8.97 12.65 -5.94
CA ARG A 103 -9.28 13.95 -5.35
C ARG A 103 -10.74 14.06 -4.89
N LYS A 104 -11.65 13.61 -5.73
CA LYS A 104 -13.09 13.59 -5.43
C LYS A 104 -13.40 12.66 -4.26
N ASN A 105 -12.90 11.44 -4.30
CA ASN A 105 -13.25 10.41 -3.33
C ASN A 105 -12.63 10.68 -1.95
N LEU A 106 -11.43 11.28 -1.90
CA LEU A 106 -10.78 11.63 -0.64
C LEU A 106 -11.57 12.66 0.20
N LYS A 107 -12.50 13.40 -0.41
CA LYS A 107 -13.40 14.29 0.34
C LYS A 107 -14.30 13.52 1.30
N GLN A 108 -14.55 12.24 1.05
CA GLN A 108 -15.36 11.38 1.92
C GLN A 108 -14.53 10.64 2.97
N LEU A 109 -13.20 10.70 2.90
CA LEU A 109 -12.34 9.98 3.83
C LEU A 109 -12.39 10.61 5.22
N PRO A 110 -12.83 9.86 6.26
CA PRO A 110 -12.80 10.36 7.63
C PRO A 110 -11.37 10.68 8.10
N ASN A 111 -11.24 11.73 8.91
CA ASN A 111 -9.95 12.19 9.41
C ASN A 111 -9.25 11.18 10.34
N ASP A 112 -9.99 10.23 10.88
CA ASP A 112 -9.46 9.22 11.80
C ASP A 112 -8.78 8.04 11.09
N TYR A 113 -8.76 8.02 9.76
CA TYR A 113 -8.20 6.89 9.02
C TYR A 113 -6.71 6.68 9.32
N ASP A 114 -6.32 5.43 9.38
CA ASP A 114 -4.92 5.03 9.38
C ASP A 114 -4.49 4.59 7.97
N MET A 115 -5.34 3.82 7.27
CA MET A 115 -5.08 3.36 5.90
C MET A 115 -6.34 3.39 5.05
N LEU A 116 -6.17 3.65 3.75
CA LEU A 116 -7.21 3.54 2.73
C LEU A 116 -6.70 2.70 1.57
N PHE A 117 -7.30 1.54 1.32
CA PHE A 117 -6.96 0.68 0.18
C PHE A 117 -7.81 1.07 -1.03
N ILE A 118 -7.17 1.30 -2.18
CA ILE A 118 -7.79 1.86 -3.38
C ILE A 118 -7.73 0.93 -4.60
N GLY A 119 -7.06 -0.21 -4.47
CA GLY A 119 -6.78 -1.13 -5.57
C GLY A 119 -7.66 -2.37 -5.60
N ASN A 120 -7.64 -3.04 -6.75
CA ASN A 120 -8.39 -4.27 -7.04
C ASN A 120 -7.62 -5.55 -6.63
N GLY A 121 -6.75 -5.46 -5.63
CA GLY A 121 -5.90 -6.59 -5.23
C GLY A 121 -6.71 -7.83 -4.86
N SER A 122 -6.33 -8.99 -5.43
CA SER A 122 -7.01 -10.29 -5.27
C SER A 122 -8.52 -10.24 -5.54
N ASN A 123 -8.96 -9.28 -6.33
CA ASN A 123 -10.38 -9.05 -6.64
C ASN A 123 -11.27 -8.94 -5.38
N LEU A 124 -10.74 -8.33 -4.34
CA LEU A 124 -11.47 -8.11 -3.09
C LEU A 124 -12.29 -6.84 -3.17
N HIS A 125 -13.60 -6.96 -3.01
CA HIS A 125 -14.53 -5.84 -3.10
C HIS A 125 -15.57 -5.89 -2.00
N ILE A 126 -16.06 -4.70 -1.64
CA ILE A 126 -17.28 -4.60 -0.84
C ILE A 126 -18.43 -5.07 -1.72
N PRO A 127 -19.25 -6.04 -1.28
CA PRO A 127 -20.36 -6.56 -2.06
C PRO A 127 -21.31 -5.46 -2.52
N LEU A 128 -21.82 -5.57 -3.75
CA LEU A 128 -22.74 -4.58 -4.32
C LEU A 128 -23.93 -4.28 -3.40
N GLY A 129 -24.49 -5.29 -2.74
CA GLY A 129 -25.59 -5.13 -1.80
C GLY A 129 -25.26 -4.30 -0.54
N ARG A 130 -23.99 -4.04 -0.29
CA ARG A 130 -23.50 -3.21 0.82
C ARG A 130 -23.04 -1.83 0.37
N ARG A 131 -23.08 -1.56 -0.94
CA ARG A 131 -22.69 -0.26 -1.51
C ARG A 131 -23.89 0.67 -1.59
N THR A 132 -23.62 1.94 -1.39
CA THR A 132 -24.63 3.01 -1.45
C THR A 132 -24.30 3.96 -2.61
N PRO A 133 -25.28 4.43 -3.40
CA PRO A 133 -25.04 5.42 -4.44
C PRO A 133 -24.30 6.65 -3.90
N PHE A 134 -23.33 7.16 -4.66
CA PHE A 134 -22.51 8.35 -4.32
C PHE A 134 -21.62 8.20 -3.08
N LYS A 135 -21.52 7.01 -2.49
CA LYS A 135 -20.57 6.70 -1.44
C LYS A 135 -19.38 5.92 -2.04
N PHE A 136 -18.17 6.43 -1.82
CA PHE A 136 -16.94 5.88 -2.42
C PHE A 136 -15.94 5.36 -1.37
N ILE A 137 -16.10 5.72 -0.11
CA ILE A 137 -15.22 5.31 0.99
C ILE A 137 -16.03 4.54 2.02
N TYR A 138 -15.56 3.34 2.34
CA TYR A 138 -16.25 2.41 3.24
C TYR A 138 -15.33 1.96 4.35
N LYS A 139 -15.83 1.93 5.58
CA LYS A 139 -15.08 1.34 6.69
C LYS A 139 -14.95 -0.16 6.50
N LYS A 140 -13.75 -0.70 6.72
CA LYS A 140 -13.48 -2.13 6.62
C LYS A 140 -13.15 -2.70 8.00
N GLY A 141 -13.83 -3.79 8.37
CA GLY A 141 -13.49 -4.56 9.57
C GLY A 141 -12.11 -5.21 9.45
N ARG A 142 -11.47 -5.43 10.59
CA ARG A 142 -10.12 -6.00 10.69
C ARG A 142 -10.09 -7.50 10.56
N GLU A 143 -11.22 -8.14 10.82
CA GLU A 143 -11.33 -9.58 10.85
C GLU A 143 -11.53 -10.19 9.46
N ARG A 144 -11.19 -11.46 9.34
CA ARG A 144 -11.45 -12.25 8.15
C ARG A 144 -12.95 -12.27 7.85
N THR A 145 -13.31 -12.01 6.60
CA THR A 145 -14.70 -12.15 6.11
C THR A 145 -14.73 -12.99 4.85
N LYS A 146 -15.88 -13.57 4.56
CA LYS A 146 -16.07 -14.41 3.36
C LYS A 146 -15.75 -13.65 2.06
N TRP A 147 -16.04 -12.34 2.01
CA TRP A 147 -15.83 -11.49 0.84
C TRP A 147 -14.60 -10.59 0.95
N GLY A 148 -14.09 -10.36 2.16
CA GLY A 148 -12.97 -9.45 2.43
C GLY A 148 -11.64 -10.14 2.66
N GLY A 149 -11.50 -11.41 2.29
CA GLY A 149 -10.24 -12.13 2.42
C GLY A 149 -9.79 -12.33 3.88
N ASN A 150 -8.48 -12.25 4.12
CA ASN A 150 -7.88 -12.57 5.42
C ASN A 150 -7.89 -11.43 6.44
N GLY A 151 -8.52 -10.32 6.13
CA GLY A 151 -8.58 -9.16 7.01
C GLY A 151 -8.87 -7.88 6.26
N ALA A 152 -8.20 -6.80 6.66
CA ALA A 152 -8.52 -5.46 6.16
C ALA A 152 -7.75 -5.05 4.91
N THR A 153 -6.69 -5.76 4.50
CA THR A 153 -5.93 -5.41 3.29
C THR A 153 -6.61 -5.90 2.02
N ARG A 154 -6.33 -5.18 0.93
CA ARG A 154 -6.60 -5.59 -0.46
C ARG A 154 -5.28 -5.85 -1.17
N THR A 155 -4.46 -6.76 -0.66
CA THR A 155 -3.04 -6.84 -0.97
C THR A 155 -2.30 -5.54 -0.56
N THR A 156 -1.04 -5.37 -0.99
CA THR A 156 -0.25 -4.18 -0.65
C THR A 156 0.15 -3.36 -1.88
N ASP A 157 -0.60 -3.51 -2.98
CA ASP A 157 -0.27 -2.86 -4.26
C ASP A 157 -0.55 -1.36 -4.27
N SER A 158 -1.60 -0.91 -3.58
CA SER A 158 -1.99 0.51 -3.59
C SER A 158 -2.83 0.88 -2.37
N TYR A 159 -2.29 1.75 -1.54
CA TYR A 159 -3.00 2.24 -0.36
C TYR A 159 -2.41 3.55 0.15
N LEU A 160 -3.28 4.36 0.77
CA LEU A 160 -2.86 5.56 1.48
C LEU A 160 -2.61 5.21 2.95
N VAL A 161 -1.63 5.87 3.54
CA VAL A 161 -1.31 5.79 4.97
C VAL A 161 -1.25 7.19 5.53
N SER A 162 -2.00 7.46 6.62
CA SER A 162 -1.90 8.73 7.33
C SER A 162 -0.60 8.83 8.13
N LYS A 163 -0.20 10.04 8.49
CA LYS A 163 0.96 10.22 9.40
C LYS A 163 0.74 9.52 10.73
N LYS A 164 -0.48 9.58 11.25
CA LYS A 164 -0.87 8.86 12.46
C LYS A 164 -0.68 7.35 12.30
N GLY A 165 -1.16 6.79 11.19
CA GLY A 165 -0.99 5.37 10.87
C GLY A 165 0.47 4.98 10.70
N ALA A 166 1.24 5.77 9.95
CA ALA A 166 2.68 5.56 9.75
C ALA A 166 3.45 5.60 11.07
N THR A 167 3.11 6.52 11.97
CA THR A 167 3.74 6.62 13.29
C THR A 167 3.48 5.36 14.12
N LYS A 168 2.25 4.87 14.14
CA LYS A 168 1.90 3.61 14.82
C LYS A 168 2.69 2.42 14.25
N LEU A 169 2.78 2.34 12.92
CA LEU A 169 3.51 1.27 12.23
C LEU A 169 5.00 1.32 12.55
N VAL A 170 5.63 2.48 12.46
CA VAL A 170 7.06 2.64 12.75
C VAL A 170 7.36 2.27 14.20
N ASN A 171 6.55 2.71 15.15
CA ASN A 171 6.71 2.37 16.57
C ASN A 171 6.56 0.86 16.80
N TYR A 172 5.57 0.21 16.16
CA TYR A 172 5.38 -1.23 16.24
C TYR A 172 6.60 -2.00 15.75
N ILE A 173 7.16 -1.58 14.61
CA ILE A 173 8.32 -2.23 14.00
C ILE A 173 9.54 -2.20 14.92
N THR A 174 9.73 -1.14 15.69
CA THR A 174 10.83 -1.08 16.69
C THR A 174 10.70 -2.11 17.80
N THR A 175 9.51 -2.67 18.02
CA THR A 175 9.26 -3.68 19.05
C THR A 175 9.41 -5.12 18.55
N LEU A 176 9.61 -5.32 17.25
CA LEU A 176 9.69 -6.63 16.64
C LEU A 176 10.94 -7.39 17.10
N LYS A 177 10.74 -8.63 17.52
CA LYS A 177 11.81 -9.53 17.90
C LYS A 177 12.44 -10.19 16.68
N GLU A 178 13.62 -10.74 16.86
CA GLU A 178 14.31 -11.53 15.84
C GLU A 178 13.39 -12.66 15.33
N GLY A 179 13.30 -12.81 14.00
CA GLY A 179 12.53 -13.88 13.36
C GLY A 179 11.01 -13.75 13.47
N SER A 180 10.48 -12.62 13.92
CA SER A 180 9.04 -12.48 14.18
C SER A 180 8.18 -12.37 12.95
N ILE A 181 8.70 -11.88 11.82
CA ILE A 181 7.94 -11.80 10.57
C ILE A 181 8.03 -13.12 9.81
N GLN A 182 6.89 -13.78 9.66
CA GLN A 182 6.78 -15.14 9.14
C GLN A 182 5.82 -15.26 7.94
N LEU A 183 5.21 -14.14 7.51
CA LEU A 183 4.17 -14.11 6.51
C LEU A 183 4.52 -13.12 5.38
N PRO A 184 4.00 -13.35 4.17
CA PRO A 184 4.09 -12.35 3.10
C PRO A 184 3.45 -11.02 3.50
N SER A 185 3.75 -9.95 2.75
CA SER A 185 3.44 -8.57 3.10
C SER A 185 1.97 -8.30 3.44
N ASP A 186 1.05 -8.77 2.63
CA ASP A 186 -0.38 -8.54 2.84
C ASP A 186 -0.93 -9.29 4.06
N TRP A 187 -0.49 -10.52 4.27
CA TRP A 187 -0.87 -11.34 5.43
C TRP A 187 -0.24 -10.80 6.72
N TRP A 188 1.04 -10.42 6.65
CA TRP A 188 1.72 -9.77 7.77
C TRP A 188 1.05 -8.45 8.14
N LEU A 189 0.73 -7.63 7.14
CA LEU A 189 0.06 -6.35 7.37
C LEU A 189 -1.34 -6.53 7.97
N ASN A 190 -2.09 -7.56 7.59
CA ASN A 190 -3.35 -7.90 8.24
C ASN A 190 -3.16 -8.17 9.74
N GLN A 191 -2.12 -8.89 10.10
CA GLN A 191 -1.78 -9.15 11.51
C GLN A 191 -1.45 -7.86 12.26
N VAL A 192 -0.62 -7.00 11.66
CA VAL A 192 -0.24 -5.71 12.25
C VAL A 192 -1.47 -4.80 12.44
N ILE A 193 -2.36 -4.76 11.46
CA ILE A 193 -3.60 -3.99 11.52
C ILE A 193 -4.46 -4.43 12.72
N ARG A 194 -4.57 -5.74 12.95
CA ARG A 194 -5.29 -6.26 14.11
C ARG A 194 -4.59 -5.91 15.43
N ASP A 195 -3.29 -6.13 15.50
CA ASP A 195 -2.50 -5.88 16.73
C ASP A 195 -2.54 -4.40 17.14
N LEU A 196 -2.50 -3.49 16.19
CA LEU A 196 -2.51 -2.04 16.42
C LEU A 196 -3.93 -1.44 16.39
N THR A 197 -4.94 -2.22 16.09
CA THR A 197 -6.33 -1.75 15.92
C THR A 197 -6.43 -0.54 14.98
N LEU A 198 -5.77 -0.64 13.80
CA LEU A 198 -5.77 0.45 12.83
C LEU A 198 -7.16 0.67 12.23
N GLU A 199 -7.46 1.92 11.90
CA GLU A 199 -8.69 2.33 11.25
C GLU A 199 -8.52 2.22 9.73
N ILE A 200 -9.22 1.26 9.11
CA ILE A 200 -9.07 0.89 7.71
C ILE A 200 -10.32 1.24 6.92
N TYR A 201 -10.10 1.81 5.74
CA TYR A 201 -11.15 2.12 4.77
C TYR A 201 -10.81 1.51 3.41
N TRP A 202 -11.84 1.20 2.65
CA TRP A 202 -11.77 0.71 1.27
C TRP A 202 -12.49 1.67 0.34
N MET A 203 -11.87 1.96 -0.81
CA MET A 203 -12.49 2.74 -1.89
C MET A 203 -13.24 1.84 -2.84
N GLU A 204 -14.45 2.22 -3.21
CA GLU A 204 -15.23 1.59 -4.29
C GLU A 204 -15.88 2.66 -5.18
N PRO A 205 -15.84 2.52 -6.52
CA PRO A 205 -15.02 1.54 -7.25
C PRO A 205 -13.51 1.75 -7.04
N THR A 206 -12.76 0.67 -7.25
CA THR A 206 -11.28 0.74 -7.20
C THR A 206 -10.73 1.52 -8.40
N ILE A 207 -9.59 2.18 -8.21
CA ILE A 207 -8.96 3.04 -9.22
C ILE A 207 -7.53 2.60 -9.57
N VAL A 208 -7.11 1.46 -9.09
CA VAL A 208 -5.82 0.84 -9.40
C VAL A 208 -6.02 -0.64 -9.63
N ILE A 209 -5.33 -1.20 -10.63
CA ILE A 209 -5.25 -2.64 -10.88
C ILE A 209 -3.79 -3.08 -10.91
N GLN A 210 -3.55 -4.37 -10.67
CA GLN A 210 -2.21 -4.95 -10.75
C GLN A 210 -1.95 -5.49 -12.15
N GLY A 211 -0.85 -5.05 -12.77
CA GLY A 211 -0.44 -5.53 -14.09
C GLY A 211 -0.10 -7.01 -14.12
N THR A 212 0.35 -7.58 -13.00
CA THR A 212 0.57 -9.03 -12.83
C THR A 212 -0.73 -9.82 -12.87
N GLU A 213 -1.81 -9.31 -12.30
CA GLU A 213 -3.13 -9.95 -12.35
C GLU A 213 -3.79 -9.84 -13.74
N THR A 214 -3.49 -8.78 -14.51
CA THR A 214 -4.03 -8.58 -15.85
C THR A 214 -3.20 -9.28 -16.94
N GLY A 215 -2.06 -9.86 -16.60
CA GLY A 215 -1.13 -10.45 -17.55
C GLY A 215 -0.20 -9.45 -18.26
N LYS A 216 -0.25 -8.17 -17.92
CA LYS A 216 0.68 -7.17 -18.47
C LYS A 216 2.12 -7.43 -18.01
N TYR A 217 2.31 -7.89 -16.79
CA TYR A 217 3.62 -8.19 -16.22
C TYR A 217 3.67 -9.62 -15.67
N GLU A 218 4.85 -10.21 -15.69
CA GLU A 218 5.14 -11.43 -14.94
C GLU A 218 5.38 -11.10 -13.47
N SER A 219 5.06 -12.03 -12.57
CA SER A 219 5.36 -11.88 -11.14
C SER A 219 6.88 -11.83 -10.92
N SER A 220 7.35 -10.94 -10.07
CA SER A 220 8.76 -10.84 -9.68
C SER A 220 9.06 -11.60 -8.38
N HIS A 221 8.09 -12.32 -7.84
CA HIS A 221 8.21 -13.05 -6.55
C HIS A 221 8.36 -14.54 -6.74
#